data_03883e5945bc3f6fceec59d83bb670ae
#
_entry.id   03883e5945bc3f6fceec59d83bb670ae
#
_cell.length_a   1.000
_cell.length_b   1.000
_cell.length_c   1.000
_cell.angle_alpha   90.00
_cell.angle_beta   90.00
_cell.angle_gamma   90.00
#
_symmetry.space_group_name_H-M   'P 1'
#
loop_
_entity.id
_entity.type
_entity.pdbx_description
1 polymer ?
#
loop_
_entity_poly.entity_id
_entity_poly.type
_entity_poly.pdbx_seq_one_letter_code
_entity_poly.pdbx_strand_id
1 'polypeptide(L)'
;MNDIKVIKTEKDYQDALKYIEVLMANDPDPESEDGEKLALLSTLVSDYESREFPIVFPSPVDAIKFRMEQAGLKPVDLEQYIGSRGRVSEVLSGKRQLTLEMVRALEAGLGIPAKVLIQKPDQNTEEGYQHWDTQLVRAMESYGYFGNKSLKKQSKGELLKQFFASLGSNMQPVALFRKDRTSYRISSRTHKNALDAWMIRVLEKSKKIKAPVIYKPGVIDLAFMRGLMKLSVKENGPLLAREHLKKVGIKLVIERHLPKTYLDGATILTEKNNPVIGITVRYDRLDNFWFTLMHELAHVARHYGQDIDIFYDEKLLEKDAVEINTKEREADEWAEESILPNSKWEISNAKITPTPMAAQSLADELGIHVVVVAGIIRYKHQNFYYLSKIINNDTAKVRKFFPDVFKLTAKI
;
A
#
# COMPACT_ATOMS: atom_id res chain seq x y z
N MET A 1 14.78 -14.35 -36.41
CA MET A 1 15.49 -13.17 -35.92
C MET A 1 14.49 -12.34 -35.13
N ASN A 2 14.61 -12.29 -33.80
CA ASN A 2 13.83 -11.29 -33.04
C ASN A 2 14.54 -9.95 -33.25
N ASP A 3 13.91 -9.06 -34.02
CA ASP A 3 14.44 -7.71 -34.21
C ASP A 3 14.46 -6.96 -32.88
N ILE A 4 15.67 -6.60 -32.40
CA ILE A 4 15.81 -5.74 -31.25
C ILE A 4 15.21 -4.37 -31.61
N LYS A 5 14.27 -3.91 -30.82
CA LYS A 5 13.54 -2.65 -31.05
C LYS A 5 13.79 -1.68 -29.90
N VAL A 6 13.66 -0.38 -30.21
CA VAL A 6 13.64 0.65 -29.18
C VAL A 6 12.46 0.41 -28.23
N ILE A 7 12.74 0.37 -26.94
CA ILE A 7 11.75 0.17 -25.89
C ILE A 7 10.94 1.47 -25.72
N LYS A 8 9.65 1.45 -26.05
CA LYS A 8 8.76 2.62 -25.99
C LYS A 8 7.59 2.43 -25.03
N THR A 9 7.22 1.18 -24.77
CA THR A 9 6.05 0.85 -23.96
C THR A 9 6.48 -0.12 -22.85
N GLU A 10 5.68 -0.17 -21.79
CA GLU A 10 5.85 -1.16 -20.71
C GLU A 10 5.89 -2.60 -21.26
N LYS A 11 5.10 -2.90 -22.27
CA LYS A 11 5.12 -4.22 -22.93
C LYS A 11 6.46 -4.51 -23.59
N ASP A 12 7.01 -3.54 -24.35
CA ASP A 12 8.34 -3.69 -24.97
C ASP A 12 9.40 -3.92 -23.90
N TYR A 13 9.31 -3.24 -22.78
CA TYR A 13 10.21 -3.38 -21.62
C TYR A 13 10.14 -4.79 -21.02
N GLN A 14 8.95 -5.29 -20.75
CA GLN A 14 8.77 -6.65 -20.19
C GLN A 14 9.25 -7.73 -21.18
N ASP A 15 9.00 -7.55 -22.47
CA ASP A 15 9.46 -8.49 -23.51
C ASP A 15 11.02 -8.47 -23.60
N ALA A 16 11.64 -7.28 -23.46
CA ALA A 16 13.10 -7.14 -23.43
C ALA A 16 13.71 -7.81 -22.19
N LEU A 17 13.12 -7.65 -21.01
CA LEU A 17 13.58 -8.30 -19.78
C LEU A 17 13.53 -9.83 -19.89
N LYS A 18 12.43 -10.39 -20.41
CA LYS A 18 12.33 -11.84 -20.65
C LYS A 18 13.41 -12.34 -21.60
N TYR A 19 13.72 -11.55 -22.63
CA TYR A 19 14.75 -11.95 -23.58
C TYR A 19 16.16 -11.86 -22.97
N ILE A 20 16.44 -10.84 -22.16
CA ILE A 20 17.66 -10.73 -21.36
C ILE A 20 17.81 -11.95 -20.44
N GLU A 21 16.74 -12.35 -19.74
CA GLU A 21 16.76 -13.52 -18.85
C GLU A 21 17.15 -14.80 -19.58
N VAL A 22 16.59 -15.02 -20.78
CA VAL A 22 16.94 -16.18 -21.62
C VAL A 22 18.41 -16.14 -22.08
N LEU A 23 18.90 -14.96 -22.49
CA LEU A 23 20.29 -14.81 -22.90
C LEU A 23 21.26 -15.03 -21.73
N MET A 24 20.95 -14.45 -20.55
CA MET A 24 21.77 -14.62 -19.34
C MET A 24 21.83 -16.06 -18.85
N ALA A 25 20.73 -16.83 -19.00
CA ALA A 25 20.72 -18.25 -18.61
C ALA A 25 21.71 -19.12 -19.40
N ASN A 26 22.09 -18.66 -20.60
CA ASN A 26 23.04 -19.35 -21.46
C ASN A 26 24.51 -18.91 -21.26
N ASP A 27 24.75 -17.92 -20.37
CA ASP A 27 26.08 -17.33 -20.08
C ASP A 27 26.90 -17.05 -21.34
N PRO A 28 26.43 -16.21 -22.28
CA PRO A 28 27.03 -16.04 -23.58
C PRO A 28 28.37 -15.32 -23.47
N ASP A 29 29.34 -15.74 -24.31
CA ASP A 29 30.59 -15.02 -24.45
C ASP A 29 30.30 -13.57 -24.88
N PRO A 30 30.89 -12.57 -24.23
CA PRO A 30 30.67 -11.14 -24.55
C PRO A 30 30.92 -10.80 -26.03
N GLU A 31 31.85 -11.46 -26.69
CA GLU A 31 32.22 -11.25 -28.11
C GLU A 31 31.35 -12.07 -29.07
N SER A 32 30.41 -12.87 -28.56
CA SER A 32 29.47 -13.64 -29.38
C SER A 32 28.27 -12.78 -29.80
N GLU A 33 27.56 -13.21 -30.84
CA GLU A 33 26.31 -12.54 -31.29
C GLU A 33 25.28 -12.41 -30.19
N ASP A 34 25.15 -13.40 -29.29
CA ASP A 34 24.23 -13.37 -28.17
C ASP A 34 24.73 -12.47 -27.03
N GLY A 35 26.08 -12.38 -26.84
CA GLY A 35 26.70 -11.44 -25.92
C GLY A 35 26.46 -9.97 -26.34
N GLU A 36 26.67 -9.69 -27.66
CA GLU A 36 26.37 -8.36 -28.22
C GLU A 36 24.88 -7.99 -28.08
N LYS A 37 23.95 -8.93 -28.33
CA LYS A 37 22.53 -8.73 -28.13
C LYS A 37 22.18 -8.43 -26.67
N LEU A 38 22.81 -9.17 -25.74
CA LEU A 38 22.60 -8.93 -24.31
C LEU A 38 23.07 -7.51 -23.89
N ALA A 39 24.24 -7.10 -24.37
CA ALA A 39 24.77 -5.75 -24.10
C ALA A 39 23.87 -4.64 -24.66
N LEU A 40 23.39 -4.81 -25.89
CA LEU A 40 22.48 -3.86 -26.54
C LEU A 40 21.14 -3.77 -25.82
N LEU A 41 20.51 -4.91 -25.51
CA LEU A 41 19.24 -4.95 -24.77
C LEU A 41 19.37 -4.34 -23.38
N SER A 42 20.45 -4.63 -22.66
CA SER A 42 20.74 -4.04 -21.36
C SER A 42 20.85 -2.52 -21.43
N THR A 43 21.47 -1.99 -22.50
CA THR A 43 21.56 -0.54 -22.74
C THR A 43 20.18 0.07 -23.01
N LEU A 44 19.36 -0.57 -23.84
CA LEU A 44 18.00 -0.09 -24.15
C LEU A 44 17.08 -0.14 -22.92
N VAL A 45 17.18 -1.19 -22.13
CA VAL A 45 16.44 -1.31 -20.86
C VAL A 45 16.87 -0.22 -19.89
N SER A 46 18.18 -0.01 -19.71
CA SER A 46 18.70 1.04 -18.81
C SER A 46 18.28 2.45 -19.25
N ASP A 47 18.22 2.73 -20.56
CA ASP A 47 17.75 4.01 -21.10
C ASP A 47 16.23 4.18 -20.84
N TYR A 48 15.43 3.15 -21.07
CA TYR A 48 14.01 3.16 -20.76
C TYR A 48 13.76 3.37 -19.26
N GLU A 49 14.48 2.60 -18.41
CA GLU A 49 14.37 2.72 -16.95
C GLU A 49 14.77 4.12 -16.45
N SER A 50 15.81 4.71 -17.04
CA SER A 50 16.25 6.05 -16.64
C SER A 50 15.20 7.13 -16.93
N ARG A 51 14.39 6.95 -17.98
CA ARG A 51 13.31 7.88 -18.38
C ARG A 51 12.03 7.64 -17.61
N GLU A 52 11.58 6.39 -17.52
CA GLU A 52 10.29 6.05 -16.92
C GLU A 52 10.39 5.90 -15.39
N PHE A 53 11.57 5.52 -14.90
CA PHE A 53 11.83 5.27 -13.48
C PHE A 53 13.04 6.08 -12.99
N PRO A 54 12.98 7.41 -13.01
CA PRO A 54 14.09 8.24 -12.55
C PRO A 54 14.44 7.89 -11.10
N ILE A 55 15.69 7.51 -10.86
CA ILE A 55 16.19 7.25 -9.51
C ILE A 55 16.15 8.59 -8.76
N VAL A 56 15.23 8.71 -7.83
CA VAL A 56 15.24 9.82 -6.87
C VAL A 56 16.37 9.55 -5.87
N PHE A 57 17.43 10.32 -5.97
CA PHE A 57 18.54 10.22 -5.03
C PHE A 57 18.10 10.69 -3.62
N PRO A 58 18.67 10.12 -2.55
CA PRO A 58 18.42 10.61 -1.20
C PRO A 58 18.89 12.06 -1.06
N SER A 59 18.35 12.79 -0.07
CA SER A 59 18.88 14.13 0.22
C SER A 59 20.38 14.07 0.58
N PRO A 60 21.15 15.13 0.36
CA PRO A 60 22.55 15.16 0.76
C PRO A 60 22.77 14.77 2.23
N VAL A 61 21.88 15.22 3.11
CA VAL A 61 21.94 14.94 4.56
C VAL A 61 21.67 13.47 4.84
N ASP A 62 20.68 12.87 4.16
CA ASP A 62 20.34 11.46 4.36
C ASP A 62 21.43 10.55 3.80
N ALA A 63 22.03 10.91 2.66
CA ALA A 63 23.17 10.20 2.10
C ALA A 63 24.38 10.21 3.05
N ILE A 64 24.67 11.35 3.69
CA ILE A 64 25.73 11.46 4.69
C ILE A 64 25.41 10.60 5.90
N LYS A 65 24.20 10.70 6.46
CA LYS A 65 23.77 9.90 7.62
C LYS A 65 23.84 8.39 7.34
N PHE A 66 23.40 7.98 6.16
CA PHE A 66 23.47 6.59 5.72
C PHE A 66 24.92 6.07 5.69
N ARG A 67 25.83 6.86 5.13
CA ARG A 67 27.28 6.49 5.12
C ARG A 67 27.89 6.48 6.51
N MET A 68 27.49 7.41 7.39
CA MET A 68 27.90 7.38 8.79
C MET A 68 27.46 6.08 9.47
N GLU A 69 26.22 5.66 9.26
CA GLU A 69 25.68 4.44 9.85
C GLU A 69 26.40 3.20 9.31
N GLN A 70 26.60 3.11 7.99
CA GLN A 70 27.35 2.00 7.37
C GLN A 70 28.79 1.88 7.84
N ALA A 71 29.49 3.02 8.03
CA ALA A 71 30.89 3.05 8.42
C ALA A 71 31.11 3.19 9.95
N GLY A 72 30.03 3.21 10.75
CA GLY A 72 30.10 3.38 12.20
C GLY A 72 30.64 4.75 12.63
N LEU A 73 30.51 5.80 11.79
CA LEU A 73 31.06 7.13 12.02
C LEU A 73 30.18 7.94 12.97
N LYS A 74 30.82 8.72 13.81
CA LYS A 74 30.18 9.75 14.68
C LYS A 74 30.25 11.12 14.01
N PRO A 75 29.41 12.08 14.42
CA PRO A 75 29.48 13.44 13.86
C PRO A 75 30.87 14.11 13.94
N VAL A 76 31.69 13.77 14.93
CA VAL A 76 33.06 14.29 15.05
C VAL A 76 33.94 13.81 13.89
N ASP A 77 33.72 12.63 13.37
CA ASP A 77 34.53 12.06 12.28
C ASP A 77 34.29 12.77 10.94
N LEU A 78 33.19 13.53 10.83
CA LEU A 78 32.88 14.36 9.67
C LEU A 78 33.61 15.70 9.66
N GLU A 79 34.27 16.09 10.76
CA GLU A 79 34.98 17.39 10.83
C GLU A 79 36.08 17.50 9.78
N GLN A 80 36.73 16.40 9.43
CA GLN A 80 37.75 16.36 8.35
C GLN A 80 37.16 16.62 6.94
N TYR A 81 35.87 16.44 6.72
CA TYR A 81 35.22 16.64 5.42
C TYR A 81 34.40 17.94 5.36
N ILE A 82 33.81 18.32 6.48
CA ILE A 82 32.85 19.44 6.57
C ILE A 82 33.46 20.65 7.28
N GLY A 83 34.43 20.41 8.17
CA GLY A 83 35.06 21.42 8.99
C GLY A 83 34.57 21.37 10.43
N SER A 84 34.50 22.51 11.13
CA SER A 84 34.24 22.54 12.57
C SER A 84 32.95 21.84 13.00
N ARG A 85 32.92 21.35 14.25
CA ARG A 85 31.75 20.67 14.86
C ARG A 85 30.43 21.44 14.71
N GLY A 86 30.47 22.78 14.75
CA GLY A 86 29.29 23.60 14.49
C GLY A 86 28.78 23.46 13.05
N ARG A 87 29.69 23.49 12.07
CA ARG A 87 29.34 23.28 10.65
C ARG A 87 28.79 21.90 10.41
N VAL A 88 29.37 20.86 11.00
CA VAL A 88 28.83 19.48 10.92
C VAL A 88 27.41 19.42 11.45
N SER A 89 27.14 20.02 12.62
CA SER A 89 25.79 20.08 13.19
C SER A 89 24.80 20.83 12.30
N GLU A 90 25.23 21.95 11.72
CA GLU A 90 24.38 22.73 10.80
C GLU A 90 24.08 21.98 9.51
N VAL A 91 25.04 21.25 8.94
CA VAL A 91 24.85 20.43 7.75
C VAL A 91 23.92 19.24 8.05
N LEU A 92 24.19 18.48 9.11
CA LEU A 92 23.37 17.32 9.48
C LEU A 92 21.95 17.67 9.90
N SER A 93 21.72 18.92 10.32
CA SER A 93 20.38 19.46 10.60
C SER A 93 19.70 20.13 9.39
N GLY A 94 20.36 20.15 8.22
CA GLY A 94 19.84 20.80 7.02
C GLY A 94 19.86 22.34 7.04
N LYS A 95 20.44 22.96 8.08
CA LYS A 95 20.50 24.42 8.20
C LYS A 95 21.57 25.07 7.32
N ARG A 96 22.55 24.29 6.88
CA ARG A 96 23.64 24.75 6.01
C ARG A 96 23.75 23.85 4.79
N GLN A 97 23.89 24.46 3.62
CA GLN A 97 24.20 23.76 2.38
C GLN A 97 25.69 23.38 2.33
N LEU A 98 25.96 22.29 1.61
CA LEU A 98 27.34 21.86 1.34
C LEU A 98 28.00 22.83 0.38
N THR A 99 29.25 23.20 0.68
CA THR A 99 30.11 23.90 -0.29
C THR A 99 30.69 22.90 -1.27
N LEU A 100 31.20 23.38 -2.39
CA LEU A 100 31.87 22.52 -3.40
C LEU A 100 33.06 21.77 -2.81
N GLU A 101 33.78 22.38 -1.87
CA GLU A 101 34.90 21.74 -1.17
C GLU A 101 34.44 20.60 -0.27
N MET A 102 33.32 20.78 0.47
CA MET A 102 32.71 19.73 1.26
C MET A 102 32.22 18.58 0.39
N VAL A 103 31.61 18.90 -0.76
CA VAL A 103 31.15 17.87 -1.72
C VAL A 103 32.33 17.01 -2.21
N ARG A 104 33.43 17.63 -2.62
CA ARG A 104 34.64 16.93 -3.07
C ARG A 104 35.22 16.06 -1.96
N ALA A 105 35.29 16.60 -0.74
CA ALA A 105 35.83 15.85 0.41
C ALA A 105 34.96 14.66 0.80
N LEU A 106 33.62 14.81 0.79
CA LEU A 106 32.66 13.75 1.09
C LEU A 106 32.62 12.68 -0.01
N GLU A 107 32.76 13.07 -1.28
CA GLU A 107 32.87 12.13 -2.39
C GLU A 107 34.15 11.30 -2.30
N ALA A 108 35.30 11.97 -2.13
CA ALA A 108 36.59 11.31 -2.06
C ALA A 108 36.73 10.44 -0.79
N GLY A 109 36.25 10.91 0.37
CA GLY A 109 36.48 10.24 1.65
C GLY A 109 35.38 9.24 2.04
N LEU A 110 34.14 9.48 1.67
CA LEU A 110 33.00 8.61 2.02
C LEU A 110 32.40 7.91 0.83
N GLY A 111 32.85 8.17 -0.40
CA GLY A 111 32.34 7.57 -1.61
C GLY A 111 30.87 7.96 -1.91
N ILE A 112 30.44 9.13 -1.46
CA ILE A 112 29.09 9.65 -1.74
C ILE A 112 29.15 10.38 -3.09
N PRO A 113 28.44 9.91 -4.14
CA PRO A 113 28.54 10.55 -5.46
C PRO A 113 28.21 12.05 -5.41
N ALA A 114 29.02 12.89 -6.06
CA ALA A 114 28.79 14.34 -6.10
C ALA A 114 27.39 14.71 -6.56
N LYS A 115 26.83 13.97 -7.55
CA LYS A 115 25.44 14.14 -8.02
C LYS A 115 24.37 14.02 -6.93
N VAL A 116 24.65 13.29 -5.84
CA VAL A 116 23.78 13.17 -4.67
C VAL A 116 23.97 14.39 -3.75
N LEU A 117 25.22 14.80 -3.56
CA LEU A 117 25.59 15.88 -2.62
C LEU A 117 25.25 17.29 -3.13
N ILE A 118 25.23 17.51 -4.46
CA ILE A 118 24.90 18.80 -5.08
C ILE A 118 23.40 18.99 -5.34
N GLN A 119 22.59 17.98 -5.00
CA GLN A 119 21.15 18.15 -5.11
C GLN A 119 20.69 19.32 -4.24
N LYS A 120 19.76 20.09 -4.77
CA LYS A 120 19.08 21.09 -3.93
C LYS A 120 18.53 20.37 -2.69
N PRO A 121 18.74 20.92 -1.48
CA PRO A 121 18.20 20.34 -0.28
C PRO A 121 16.68 20.18 -0.45
N ASP A 122 16.23 18.92 -0.28
CA ASP A 122 14.84 18.54 -0.26
C ASP A 122 13.98 18.86 -1.51
N GLN A 123 13.75 17.82 -2.31
CA GLN A 123 12.49 17.72 -3.08
C GLN A 123 11.26 17.55 -2.15
N ASN A 124 11.43 17.46 -0.84
CA ASN A 124 10.43 17.74 0.19
C ASN A 124 10.29 19.24 0.49
N THR A 125 10.83 20.12 -0.35
CA THR A 125 10.51 21.54 -0.36
C THR A 125 9.07 21.72 -0.85
N GLU A 126 8.47 22.85 -0.54
CA GLU A 126 7.14 23.23 -1.05
C GLU A 126 7.01 23.01 -2.57
N GLU A 127 8.10 23.16 -3.33
CA GLU A 127 8.19 22.91 -4.76
C GLU A 127 7.92 21.43 -5.13
N GLY A 128 8.37 20.47 -4.33
CA GLY A 128 8.12 19.03 -4.55
C GLY A 128 6.64 18.66 -4.48
N TYR A 129 5.83 19.43 -3.77
CA TYR A 129 4.39 19.19 -3.61
C TYR A 129 3.52 20.11 -4.51
N GLN A 130 4.08 21.00 -5.31
CA GLN A 130 3.31 21.92 -6.17
C GLN A 130 2.48 21.17 -7.23
N HIS A 131 2.99 20.04 -7.73
CA HIS A 131 2.32 19.21 -8.73
C HIS A 131 1.17 18.35 -8.18
N TRP A 132 0.98 18.31 -6.84
CA TRP A 132 -0.14 17.57 -6.24
C TRP A 132 -1.48 18.17 -6.66
N ASP A 133 -2.42 17.31 -7.02
CA ASP A 133 -3.77 17.71 -7.40
C ASP A 133 -4.44 18.50 -6.26
N THR A 134 -4.86 19.72 -6.56
CA THR A 134 -5.50 20.60 -5.57
C THR A 134 -6.82 20.02 -5.05
N GLN A 135 -7.55 19.26 -5.88
CA GLN A 135 -8.78 18.59 -5.43
C GLN A 135 -8.48 17.50 -4.42
N LEU A 136 -7.39 16.74 -4.63
CA LEU A 136 -6.91 15.75 -3.68
C LEU A 136 -6.57 16.41 -2.33
N VAL A 137 -5.79 17.49 -2.33
CA VAL A 137 -5.40 18.16 -1.08
C VAL A 137 -6.60 18.78 -0.35
N ARG A 138 -7.59 19.30 -1.07
CA ARG A 138 -8.87 19.74 -0.48
C ARG A 138 -9.65 18.59 0.14
N ALA A 139 -9.65 17.42 -0.49
CA ALA A 139 -10.28 16.23 0.09
C ALA A 139 -9.55 15.80 1.37
N MET A 140 -8.20 15.79 1.35
CA MET A 140 -7.39 15.51 2.55
C MET A 140 -7.73 16.50 3.69
N GLU A 141 -7.82 17.79 3.39
CA GLU A 141 -8.23 18.81 4.38
C GLU A 141 -9.61 18.50 4.95
N SER A 142 -10.60 18.26 4.09
CA SER A 142 -11.98 17.99 4.50
C SER A 142 -12.12 16.70 5.33
N TYR A 143 -11.21 15.74 5.16
CA TYR A 143 -11.15 14.49 5.93
C TYR A 143 -10.26 14.58 7.17
N GLY A 144 -9.74 15.78 7.47
CA GLY A 144 -8.97 16.06 8.69
C GLY A 144 -7.54 15.52 8.68
N TYR A 145 -6.92 15.34 7.52
CA TYR A 145 -5.53 14.90 7.40
C TYR A 145 -4.55 15.90 8.02
N PHE A 146 -4.86 17.17 8.00
CA PHE A 146 -4.00 18.25 8.48
C PHE A 146 -4.36 18.72 9.91
N GLY A 147 -5.29 18.05 10.59
CA GLY A 147 -5.77 18.47 11.91
C GLY A 147 -6.40 19.86 11.87
N ASN A 148 -5.89 20.80 12.70
CA ASN A 148 -6.39 22.19 12.76
C ASN A 148 -5.76 23.14 11.73
N LYS A 149 -4.90 22.62 10.84
CA LYS A 149 -4.23 23.39 9.78
C LYS A 149 -5.10 23.41 8.53
N SER A 150 -5.04 24.47 7.74
CA SER A 150 -5.90 24.62 6.56
C SER A 150 -5.22 25.35 5.42
N LEU A 151 -5.69 25.05 4.18
CA LEU A 151 -5.29 25.74 2.94
C LEU A 151 -5.56 27.24 2.95
N LYS A 152 -6.42 27.74 3.87
CA LYS A 152 -6.66 29.17 4.05
C LYS A 152 -5.53 29.89 4.76
N LYS A 153 -4.74 29.17 5.56
CA LYS A 153 -3.71 29.73 6.44
C LYS A 153 -2.29 29.37 6.01
N GLN A 154 -2.12 28.30 5.25
CA GLN A 154 -0.83 27.75 4.84
C GLN A 154 -0.85 27.35 3.38
N SER A 155 0.31 27.33 2.72
CA SER A 155 0.44 26.83 1.36
C SER A 155 0.17 25.33 1.28
N LYS A 156 -0.23 24.86 0.11
CA LYS A 156 -0.41 23.42 -0.18
C LYS A 156 0.85 22.63 0.12
N GLY A 157 2.01 23.15 -0.30
CA GLY A 157 3.30 22.52 -0.09
C GLY A 157 3.67 22.37 1.39
N GLU A 158 3.42 23.42 2.18
CA GLU A 158 3.69 23.42 3.62
C GLU A 158 2.82 22.41 4.38
N LEU A 159 1.52 22.34 4.06
CA LEU A 159 0.62 21.36 4.66
C LEU A 159 1.03 19.92 4.36
N LEU A 160 1.38 19.62 3.11
CA LEU A 160 1.85 18.30 2.70
C LEU A 160 3.20 17.96 3.34
N LYS A 161 4.15 18.89 3.36
CA LYS A 161 5.44 18.71 4.04
C LYS A 161 5.25 18.34 5.51
N GLN A 162 4.39 19.04 6.23
CA GLN A 162 4.11 18.77 7.63
C GLN A 162 3.39 17.42 7.83
N PHE A 163 2.48 17.08 6.93
CA PHE A 163 1.79 15.79 6.96
C PHE A 163 2.77 14.63 6.79
N PHE A 164 3.64 14.69 5.80
CA PHE A 164 4.65 13.64 5.57
C PHE A 164 5.71 13.59 6.67
N ALA A 165 6.09 14.73 7.26
CA ALA A 165 7.03 14.80 8.37
C ALA A 165 6.50 14.14 9.66
N SER A 166 5.18 14.01 9.82
CA SER A 166 4.56 13.39 11.00
C SER A 166 4.88 11.92 11.19
N LEU A 167 5.35 11.25 10.14
CA LEU A 167 5.75 9.84 10.17
C LEU A 167 7.09 9.59 10.88
N GLY A 168 7.91 10.62 11.06
CA GLY A 168 9.29 10.52 11.55
C GLY A 168 10.29 10.20 10.44
N SER A 169 11.55 10.52 10.66
CA SER A 169 12.64 10.39 9.66
C SER A 169 12.91 8.94 9.20
N ASN A 170 12.40 7.94 9.90
CA ASN A 170 12.62 6.52 9.59
C ASN A 170 11.54 5.90 8.67
N MET A 171 10.50 6.64 8.32
CA MET A 171 9.42 6.20 7.44
C MET A 171 9.23 7.21 6.31
N GLN A 172 10.22 7.32 5.43
CA GLN A 172 9.98 8.04 4.19
C GLN A 172 9.00 7.21 3.33
N PRO A 173 7.90 7.80 2.84
CA PRO A 173 6.93 7.11 1.99
C PRO A 173 7.60 6.38 0.82
N VAL A 174 8.63 7.00 0.27
CA VAL A 174 9.41 6.48 -0.85
C VAL A 174 10.20 5.21 -0.51
N ALA A 175 10.60 5.00 0.74
CA ALA A 175 11.34 3.80 1.15
C ALA A 175 10.41 2.62 1.43
N LEU A 176 9.20 2.87 1.95
CA LEU A 176 8.16 1.84 2.12
C LEU A 176 7.65 1.31 0.77
N PHE A 177 7.60 2.18 -0.27
CA PHE A 177 7.04 1.86 -1.58
C PHE A 177 8.09 1.45 -2.62
N ARG A 178 9.39 1.39 -2.29
CA ARG A 178 10.48 1.08 -3.24
C ARG A 178 10.84 -0.38 -3.36
N LYS A 179 10.44 -1.25 -2.41
CA LYS A 179 11.02 -2.59 -2.35
C LYS A 179 10.32 -3.63 -3.23
N ASP A 180 9.10 -3.37 -3.69
CA ASP A 180 8.44 -4.35 -4.56
C ASP A 180 7.63 -3.69 -5.69
N ARG A 181 8.27 -3.59 -6.86
CA ARG A 181 7.64 -3.12 -8.11
C ARG A 181 6.88 -4.23 -8.84
N THR A 182 6.97 -5.48 -8.39
CA THR A 182 6.45 -6.63 -9.11
C THR A 182 5.04 -7.03 -8.72
N SER A 183 4.49 -6.52 -7.62
CA SER A 183 3.18 -6.93 -7.10
C SER A 183 2.03 -5.94 -7.31
N TYR A 184 2.25 -4.79 -7.95
CA TYR A 184 1.21 -3.75 -8.06
C TYR A 184 0.76 -3.55 -9.50
N ARG A 185 -0.41 -4.06 -9.86
CA ARG A 185 -1.21 -3.44 -10.91
C ARG A 185 -2.01 -2.29 -10.31
N ILE A 186 -1.36 -1.16 -10.11
CA ILE A 186 -2.06 0.11 -9.94
C ILE A 186 -2.80 0.34 -11.26
N SER A 187 -4.14 0.41 -11.22
CA SER A 187 -4.89 0.74 -12.42
C SER A 187 -4.37 2.08 -12.97
N SER A 188 -4.36 2.24 -14.28
CA SER A 188 -3.96 3.51 -14.93
C SER A 188 -4.79 4.70 -14.44
N ARG A 189 -5.86 4.46 -13.68
CA ARG A 189 -6.77 5.44 -13.07
C ARG A 189 -6.43 5.77 -11.61
N THR A 190 -5.62 4.94 -10.93
CA THR A 190 -5.28 5.17 -9.52
C THR A 190 -4.24 6.28 -9.38
N HIS A 191 -4.56 7.25 -8.55
CA HIS A 191 -3.65 8.36 -8.29
C HIS A 191 -2.65 7.98 -7.19
N LYS A 192 -1.41 7.69 -7.56
CA LYS A 192 -0.35 7.25 -6.64
C LYS A 192 -0.24 8.12 -5.38
N ASN A 193 -0.22 9.44 -5.53
CA ASN A 193 -0.12 10.35 -4.39
C ASN A 193 -1.31 10.23 -3.42
N ALA A 194 -2.51 9.91 -3.93
CA ALA A 194 -3.70 9.70 -3.11
C ALA A 194 -3.58 8.40 -2.30
N LEU A 195 -3.05 7.37 -2.93
CA LEU A 195 -2.80 6.08 -2.30
C LEU A 195 -1.76 6.21 -1.18
N ASP A 196 -0.62 6.85 -1.48
CA ASP A 196 0.45 7.11 -0.53
C ASP A 196 -0.06 7.93 0.69
N ALA A 197 -0.83 8.99 0.45
CA ALA A 197 -1.41 9.79 1.53
C ALA A 197 -2.39 8.99 2.38
N TRP A 198 -3.22 8.14 1.76
CA TRP A 198 -4.17 7.29 2.48
C TRP A 198 -3.44 6.27 3.36
N MET A 199 -2.42 5.60 2.84
CA MET A 199 -1.62 4.63 3.59
C MET A 199 -0.95 5.26 4.81
N ILE A 200 -0.35 6.44 4.63
CA ILE A 200 0.26 7.20 5.72
C ILE A 200 -0.76 7.50 6.81
N ARG A 201 -1.97 7.92 6.40
CA ARG A 201 -3.05 8.20 7.35
C ARG A 201 -3.47 6.96 8.13
N VAL A 202 -3.57 5.81 7.46
CA VAL A 202 -3.84 4.52 8.11
C VAL A 202 -2.75 4.19 9.15
N LEU A 203 -1.48 4.34 8.79
CA LEU A 203 -0.35 4.11 9.70
C LEU A 203 -0.36 5.08 10.88
N GLU A 204 -0.62 6.38 10.68
CA GLU A 204 -0.75 7.34 11.78
C GLU A 204 -1.86 6.95 12.77
N LYS A 205 -3.04 6.57 12.26
CA LYS A 205 -4.14 6.12 13.10
C LYS A 205 -3.80 4.83 13.84
N SER A 206 -3.09 3.91 13.18
CA SER A 206 -2.68 2.64 13.78
C SER A 206 -1.74 2.81 14.99
N LYS A 207 -0.91 3.86 15.02
CA LYS A 207 -0.04 4.18 16.16
C LYS A 207 -0.84 4.46 17.43
N LYS A 208 -2.08 4.96 17.31
CA LYS A 208 -2.98 5.25 18.45
C LYS A 208 -3.68 4.00 18.98
N ILE A 209 -3.68 2.90 18.22
CA ILE A 209 -4.28 1.63 18.62
C ILE A 209 -3.23 0.82 19.40
N LYS A 210 -3.43 0.72 20.72
CA LYS A 210 -2.60 -0.10 21.58
C LYS A 210 -3.10 -1.54 21.53
N ALA A 211 -2.43 -2.41 20.77
CA ALA A 211 -2.67 -3.85 20.83
C ALA A 211 -2.00 -4.43 22.07
N PRO A 212 -2.69 -5.30 22.86
CA PRO A 212 -2.17 -5.83 24.12
C PRO A 212 -1.05 -6.86 23.92
N VAL A 213 -0.95 -7.42 22.71
CA VAL A 213 0.01 -8.46 22.34
C VAL A 213 0.67 -8.15 21.00
N ILE A 214 1.83 -8.74 20.79
CA ILE A 214 2.47 -8.79 19.46
C ILE A 214 1.83 -9.95 18.70
N TYR A 215 1.49 -9.70 17.43
CA TYR A 215 0.95 -10.74 16.54
C TYR A 215 1.93 -11.90 16.38
N LYS A 216 1.41 -13.11 16.38
CA LYS A 216 2.19 -14.32 16.12
C LYS A 216 1.70 -15.00 14.84
N PRO A 217 2.60 -15.37 13.91
CA PRO A 217 2.21 -16.14 12.71
C PRO A 217 1.43 -17.41 13.09
N GLY A 218 0.48 -17.80 12.25
CA GLY A 218 -0.35 -18.99 12.46
C GLY A 218 -1.56 -18.79 13.37
N VAL A 219 -1.71 -17.64 14.05
CA VAL A 219 -2.92 -17.33 14.84
C VAL A 219 -4.15 -17.15 13.95
N ILE A 220 -3.95 -16.61 12.76
CA ILE A 220 -5.02 -16.45 11.78
C ILE A 220 -5.02 -17.67 10.87
N ASP A 221 -6.05 -18.49 10.99
CA ASP A 221 -6.36 -19.62 10.14
C ASP A 221 -7.83 -19.54 9.68
N LEU A 222 -8.27 -20.48 8.86
CA LEU A 222 -9.67 -20.53 8.39
C LEU A 222 -10.67 -20.68 9.54
N ALA A 223 -10.31 -21.38 10.62
CA ALA A 223 -11.17 -21.54 11.79
C ALA A 223 -11.37 -20.21 12.53
N PHE A 224 -10.27 -19.45 12.72
CA PHE A 224 -10.32 -18.10 13.28
C PHE A 224 -11.18 -17.18 12.42
N MET A 225 -10.95 -17.16 11.10
CA MET A 225 -11.68 -16.30 10.16
C MET A 225 -13.18 -16.64 10.17
N ARG A 226 -13.56 -17.91 10.16
CA ARG A 226 -14.97 -18.35 10.29
C ARG A 226 -15.57 -17.95 11.64
N GLY A 227 -14.79 -18.05 12.72
CA GLY A 227 -15.19 -17.58 14.04
C GLY A 227 -15.47 -16.07 14.06
N LEU A 228 -14.59 -15.30 13.41
CA LEU A 228 -14.76 -13.84 13.28
C LEU A 228 -16.00 -13.48 12.44
N MET A 229 -16.27 -14.22 11.36
CA MET A 229 -17.44 -14.04 10.51
C MET A 229 -18.76 -14.18 11.27
N LYS A 230 -18.83 -15.03 12.31
CA LYS A 230 -20.03 -15.16 13.16
C LYS A 230 -20.38 -13.87 13.92
N LEU A 231 -19.44 -12.92 14.04
CA LEU A 231 -19.74 -11.60 14.59
C LEU A 231 -20.63 -10.76 13.65
N SER A 232 -20.75 -11.15 12.38
CA SER A 232 -21.55 -10.40 11.39
C SER A 232 -23.03 -10.33 11.74
N VAL A 233 -23.58 -11.32 12.47
CA VAL A 233 -24.98 -11.32 12.95
C VAL A 233 -25.20 -10.41 14.16
N LYS A 234 -24.15 -9.94 14.81
CA LYS A 234 -24.27 -9.06 15.96
C LYS A 234 -24.57 -7.62 15.51
N GLU A 235 -25.40 -6.93 16.29
CA GLU A 235 -25.81 -5.56 15.98
C GLU A 235 -24.61 -4.62 15.71
N ASN A 236 -23.52 -4.77 16.49
CA ASN A 236 -22.29 -3.99 16.38
C ASN A 236 -21.11 -4.83 15.84
N GLY A 237 -21.39 -5.82 14.98
CA GLY A 237 -20.43 -6.79 14.44
C GLY A 237 -19.12 -6.19 13.97
N PRO A 238 -19.10 -5.13 13.13
CA PRO A 238 -17.85 -4.50 12.67
C PRO A 238 -16.98 -3.94 13.80
N LEU A 239 -17.57 -3.39 14.87
CA LEU A 239 -16.84 -2.91 16.04
C LEU A 239 -16.28 -4.07 16.86
N LEU A 240 -17.06 -5.14 17.04
CA LEU A 240 -16.62 -6.35 17.71
C LEU A 240 -15.46 -7.03 16.97
N ALA A 241 -15.51 -7.06 15.63
CA ALA A 241 -14.42 -7.58 14.82
C ALA A 241 -13.12 -6.79 15.07
N ARG A 242 -13.19 -5.44 15.09
CA ARG A 242 -12.04 -4.59 15.40
C ARG A 242 -11.43 -4.91 16.77
N GLU A 243 -12.26 -5.04 17.80
CA GLU A 243 -11.77 -5.40 19.15
C GLU A 243 -11.24 -6.83 19.24
N HIS A 244 -11.83 -7.77 18.49
CA HIS A 244 -11.34 -9.15 18.43
C HIS A 244 -9.97 -9.24 17.79
N LEU A 245 -9.75 -8.57 16.66
CA LEU A 245 -8.47 -8.50 15.96
C LEU A 245 -7.38 -7.84 16.82
N LYS A 246 -7.72 -6.77 17.53
CA LYS A 246 -6.81 -6.10 18.45
C LYS A 246 -6.28 -7.04 19.54
N LYS A 247 -7.10 -7.97 20.06
CA LYS A 247 -6.69 -8.96 21.08
C LYS A 247 -5.61 -9.92 20.58
N VAL A 248 -5.56 -10.19 19.28
CA VAL A 248 -4.55 -11.05 18.66
C VAL A 248 -3.40 -10.25 18.00
N GLY A 249 -3.34 -8.95 18.24
CA GLY A 249 -2.25 -8.12 17.76
C GLY A 249 -2.46 -7.49 16.37
N ILE A 250 -3.64 -7.60 15.78
CA ILE A 250 -3.94 -6.99 14.48
C ILE A 250 -4.66 -5.65 14.69
N LYS A 251 -4.22 -4.60 13.99
CA LYS A 251 -4.79 -3.26 14.10
C LYS A 251 -5.69 -2.97 12.90
N LEU A 252 -7.00 -2.95 13.10
CA LEU A 252 -7.97 -2.56 12.08
C LEU A 252 -8.24 -1.06 12.13
N VAL A 253 -7.95 -0.37 11.04
CA VAL A 253 -8.15 1.07 10.85
C VAL A 253 -9.20 1.31 9.78
N ILE A 254 -10.21 2.12 10.10
CA ILE A 254 -11.16 2.60 9.09
C ILE A 254 -10.78 4.03 8.70
N GLU A 255 -10.59 4.24 7.39
CA GLU A 255 -10.25 5.55 6.83
C GLU A 255 -10.97 5.77 5.50
N ARG A 256 -11.49 6.98 5.26
CA ARG A 256 -12.14 7.30 3.98
C ARG A 256 -11.17 7.15 2.82
N HIS A 257 -11.65 6.57 1.70
CA HIS A 257 -10.88 6.60 0.46
C HIS A 257 -10.68 8.04 -0.02
N LEU A 258 -9.52 8.35 -0.51
CA LEU A 258 -9.26 9.61 -1.21
C LEU A 258 -9.73 9.51 -2.68
N PRO A 259 -10.03 10.65 -3.34
CA PRO A 259 -10.39 10.65 -4.76
C PRO A 259 -9.36 9.89 -5.60
N LYS A 260 -9.85 9.05 -6.52
CA LYS A 260 -9.03 8.25 -7.44
C LYS A 260 -8.10 7.21 -6.77
N THR A 261 -8.37 6.77 -5.54
CA THR A 261 -7.63 5.63 -4.96
C THR A 261 -8.21 4.29 -5.39
N TYR A 262 -9.52 4.21 -5.65
CA TYR A 262 -10.25 2.99 -6.04
C TYR A 262 -10.01 1.78 -5.13
N LEU A 263 -9.56 2.01 -3.92
CA LEU A 263 -9.14 1.03 -2.94
C LEU A 263 -10.31 0.67 -2.01
N ASP A 264 -10.51 -0.60 -1.70
CA ASP A 264 -11.45 -1.09 -0.69
C ASP A 264 -10.74 -1.41 0.63
N GLY A 265 -9.56 -2.03 0.59
CA GLY A 265 -8.72 -2.32 1.74
C GLY A 265 -7.23 -2.32 1.41
N ALA A 266 -6.41 -2.45 2.44
CA ALA A 266 -4.98 -2.70 2.32
C ALA A 266 -4.42 -3.30 3.60
N THR A 267 -3.55 -4.29 3.47
CA THR A 267 -2.80 -4.89 4.57
C THR A 267 -1.35 -4.44 4.51
N ILE A 268 -0.85 -3.94 5.65
CA ILE A 268 0.53 -3.51 5.82
C ILE A 268 1.20 -4.48 6.79
N LEU A 269 2.12 -5.26 6.25
CA LEU A 269 2.93 -6.22 7.00
C LEU A 269 4.31 -5.63 7.25
N THR A 270 4.77 -5.65 8.50
CA THR A 270 6.11 -5.23 8.89
C THR A 270 6.69 -6.23 9.85
N GLU A 271 7.94 -6.63 9.68
CA GLU A 271 8.59 -7.64 10.52
C GLU A 271 8.64 -7.29 12.03
N LYS A 272 8.65 -6.00 12.35
CA LYS A 272 8.85 -5.51 13.72
C LYS A 272 7.57 -5.01 14.39
N ASN A 273 6.48 -4.93 13.66
CA ASN A 273 5.24 -4.35 14.17
C ASN A 273 4.05 -5.27 13.91
N ASN A 274 3.02 -5.07 14.67
CA ASN A 274 1.75 -5.74 14.48
C ASN A 274 1.15 -5.39 13.09
N PRO A 275 0.55 -6.36 12.38
CA PRO A 275 -0.12 -6.10 11.12
C PRO A 275 -1.16 -4.98 11.23
N VAL A 276 -1.25 -4.15 10.20
CA VAL A 276 -2.24 -3.09 10.11
C VAL A 276 -3.11 -3.35 8.90
N ILE A 277 -4.42 -3.46 9.12
CA ILE A 277 -5.42 -3.56 8.08
C ILE A 277 -6.14 -2.23 7.99
N GLY A 278 -6.12 -1.60 6.82
CA GLY A 278 -6.90 -0.41 6.50
C GLY A 278 -8.11 -0.77 5.64
N ILE A 279 -9.31 -0.31 5.99
CA ILE A 279 -10.51 -0.48 5.16
C ILE A 279 -11.13 0.89 4.88
N THR A 280 -11.47 1.13 3.61
CA THR A 280 -11.99 2.44 3.18
C THR A 280 -13.49 2.59 3.41
N VAL A 281 -14.22 1.50 3.44
CA VAL A 281 -15.70 1.50 3.42
C VAL A 281 -16.22 2.41 2.29
N ARG A 282 -15.59 2.33 1.12
CA ARG A 282 -15.96 3.09 -0.08
C ARG A 282 -17.42 2.84 -0.44
N TYR A 283 -17.84 1.60 -0.39
CA TYR A 283 -19.22 1.19 -0.46
C TYR A 283 -19.79 1.10 0.97
N ASP A 284 -20.90 1.81 1.24
CA ASP A 284 -21.60 1.75 2.52
C ASP A 284 -22.42 0.46 2.63
N ARG A 285 -21.74 -0.68 2.62
CA ARG A 285 -22.34 -2.01 2.55
C ARG A 285 -21.64 -2.99 3.48
N LEU A 286 -22.43 -3.74 4.23
CA LEU A 286 -21.95 -4.71 5.21
C LEU A 286 -21.26 -5.92 4.55
N ASP A 287 -21.78 -6.41 3.41
CA ASP A 287 -21.16 -7.50 2.65
C ASP A 287 -19.77 -7.12 2.12
N ASN A 288 -19.61 -5.91 1.58
CA ASN A 288 -18.32 -5.44 1.12
C ASN A 288 -17.32 -5.31 2.28
N PHE A 289 -17.74 -4.75 3.42
CA PHE A 289 -16.88 -4.64 4.60
C PHE A 289 -16.34 -6.01 5.04
N TRP A 290 -17.22 -7.01 5.18
CA TRP A 290 -16.81 -8.32 5.64
C TRP A 290 -15.95 -9.06 4.62
N PHE A 291 -16.28 -8.98 3.33
CA PHE A 291 -15.45 -9.59 2.28
C PHE A 291 -14.05 -8.97 2.27
N THR A 292 -13.96 -7.63 2.26
CA THR A 292 -12.68 -6.93 2.31
C THR A 292 -11.89 -7.29 3.57
N LEU A 293 -12.54 -7.36 4.74
CA LEU A 293 -11.86 -7.75 5.97
C LEU A 293 -11.29 -9.17 5.89
N MET A 294 -12.03 -10.13 5.34
CA MET A 294 -11.56 -11.51 5.18
C MET A 294 -10.42 -11.59 4.18
N HIS A 295 -10.48 -10.85 3.08
CA HIS A 295 -9.42 -10.76 2.08
C HIS A 295 -8.11 -10.22 2.71
N GLU A 296 -8.20 -9.11 3.44
CA GLU A 296 -7.04 -8.54 4.13
C GLU A 296 -6.48 -9.46 5.22
N LEU A 297 -7.33 -10.19 5.92
CA LEU A 297 -6.90 -11.21 6.89
C LEU A 297 -6.20 -12.40 6.22
N ALA A 298 -6.60 -12.77 5.01
CA ALA A 298 -5.93 -13.81 4.25
C ALA A 298 -4.48 -13.40 3.91
N HIS A 299 -4.23 -12.13 3.58
CA HIS A 299 -2.86 -11.63 3.43
C HIS A 299 -2.07 -11.77 4.74
N VAL A 300 -2.66 -11.45 5.89
CA VAL A 300 -1.99 -11.65 7.18
C VAL A 300 -1.71 -13.14 7.42
N ALA A 301 -2.66 -14.03 7.12
CA ALA A 301 -2.53 -15.46 7.36
C ALA A 301 -1.44 -16.12 6.49
N ARG A 302 -1.36 -15.71 5.23
CA ARG A 302 -0.57 -16.39 4.19
C ARG A 302 0.78 -15.76 3.92
N HIS A 303 0.89 -14.44 4.12
CA HIS A 303 2.05 -13.67 3.64
C HIS A 303 2.83 -12.99 4.76
N TYR A 304 2.42 -13.10 6.04
CA TYR A 304 3.16 -12.52 7.16
C TYR A 304 4.55 -13.18 7.31
N GLY A 305 5.59 -12.35 7.44
CA GLY A 305 6.98 -12.81 7.60
C GLY A 305 7.71 -13.10 6.28
N GLN A 306 7.02 -13.00 5.15
CA GLN A 306 7.66 -12.83 3.85
C GLN A 306 7.97 -11.35 3.70
N ASP A 307 9.01 -10.92 3.10
CA ASP A 307 9.49 -9.51 2.99
C ASP A 307 8.46 -8.40 3.31
N ILE A 308 8.85 -7.15 3.52
CA ILE A 308 7.92 -6.06 3.85
C ILE A 308 6.94 -5.89 2.69
N ASP A 309 5.72 -6.43 2.87
CA ASP A 309 4.69 -6.40 1.85
C ASP A 309 3.53 -5.49 2.27
N ILE A 310 3.09 -4.69 1.33
CA ILE A 310 1.85 -3.93 1.41
C ILE A 310 0.93 -4.48 0.34
N PHE A 311 -0.23 -4.97 0.74
CA PHE A 311 -1.24 -5.51 -0.15
C PHE A 311 -2.40 -4.53 -0.27
N TYR A 312 -2.90 -4.34 -1.49
CA TYR A 312 -4.02 -3.47 -1.81
C TYR A 312 -5.12 -4.28 -2.47
N ASP A 313 -6.32 -4.24 -1.93
CA ASP A 313 -7.51 -4.76 -2.59
C ASP A 313 -7.98 -3.75 -3.66
N GLU A 314 -7.48 -3.89 -4.87
CA GLU A 314 -7.97 -3.18 -6.05
C GLU A 314 -8.88 -4.13 -6.85
N LYS A 315 -10.19 -4.02 -6.68
CA LYS A 315 -11.13 -4.73 -7.55
C LYS A 315 -11.05 -4.16 -8.97
N LEU A 316 -10.27 -4.83 -9.80
CA LEU A 316 -10.15 -4.55 -11.22
C LEU A 316 -11.44 -4.93 -11.93
N LEU A 317 -12.20 -3.92 -12.36
CA LEU A 317 -13.33 -4.06 -13.28
C LEU A 317 -12.90 -4.21 -14.75
N GLU A 318 -11.65 -4.54 -15.04
CA GLU A 318 -11.18 -4.68 -16.41
C GLU A 318 -10.91 -6.15 -16.77
N LYS A 319 -11.60 -6.62 -17.80
CA LYS A 319 -11.58 -8.00 -18.33
C LYS A 319 -10.24 -8.46 -18.95
N ASP A 320 -9.21 -7.61 -18.99
CA ASP A 320 -7.96 -7.88 -19.70
C ASP A 320 -6.75 -8.07 -18.76
N ALA A 321 -6.99 -8.63 -17.58
CA ALA A 321 -5.93 -8.92 -16.63
C ALA A 321 -5.25 -10.26 -16.94
N VAL A 322 -4.19 -10.24 -17.72
CA VAL A 322 -3.24 -11.35 -17.83
C VAL A 322 -2.34 -11.33 -16.59
N GLU A 323 -2.29 -12.44 -15.87
CA GLU A 323 -1.57 -12.70 -14.61
C GLU A 323 -2.15 -12.01 -13.36
N ILE A 324 -3.15 -12.66 -12.78
CA ILE A 324 -3.57 -12.47 -11.40
C ILE A 324 -2.36 -12.79 -10.51
N ASN A 325 -1.90 -11.83 -9.73
CA ASN A 325 -0.87 -12.08 -8.73
C ASN A 325 -1.29 -13.28 -7.87
N THR A 326 -0.41 -14.26 -7.73
CA THR A 326 -0.70 -15.49 -7.00
C THR A 326 -1.15 -15.21 -5.57
N LYS A 327 -0.57 -14.19 -4.92
CA LYS A 327 -0.91 -13.77 -3.56
C LYS A 327 -2.34 -13.21 -3.46
N GLU A 328 -2.79 -12.44 -4.46
CA GLU A 328 -4.16 -11.92 -4.51
C GLU A 328 -5.18 -13.04 -4.71
N ARG A 329 -4.87 -13.98 -5.60
CA ARG A 329 -5.73 -15.15 -5.81
C ARG A 329 -5.83 -16.02 -4.55
N GLU A 330 -4.72 -16.26 -3.86
CA GLU A 330 -4.71 -16.99 -2.60
C GLU A 330 -5.55 -16.27 -1.53
N ALA A 331 -5.47 -14.94 -1.47
CA ALA A 331 -6.26 -14.14 -0.53
C ALA A 331 -7.76 -14.21 -0.86
N ASP A 332 -8.14 -14.13 -2.13
CA ASP A 332 -9.53 -14.30 -2.56
C ASP A 332 -10.07 -15.70 -2.23
N GLU A 333 -9.32 -16.76 -2.54
CA GLU A 333 -9.69 -18.14 -2.24
C GLU A 333 -9.91 -18.35 -0.73
N TRP A 334 -9.03 -17.80 0.10
CA TRP A 334 -9.15 -17.89 1.56
C TRP A 334 -10.31 -17.06 2.10
N ALA A 335 -10.52 -15.86 1.57
CA ALA A 335 -11.67 -15.04 1.93
C ALA A 335 -12.98 -15.75 1.61
N GLU A 336 -13.12 -16.27 0.39
CA GLU A 336 -14.28 -17.02 -0.01
C GLU A 336 -14.53 -18.25 0.86
N GLU A 337 -13.51 -19.09 1.08
CA GLU A 337 -13.59 -20.30 1.88
C GLU A 337 -13.90 -20.01 3.36
N SER A 338 -13.46 -18.85 3.87
CA SER A 338 -13.79 -18.42 5.23
C SER A 338 -15.24 -17.98 5.41
N ILE A 339 -15.81 -17.34 4.38
CA ILE A 339 -17.20 -16.85 4.39
C ILE A 339 -18.17 -17.96 4.04
N LEU A 340 -17.91 -18.67 2.94
CA LEU A 340 -18.77 -19.74 2.41
C LEU A 340 -17.91 -20.93 2.00
N PRO A 341 -17.73 -21.92 2.87
CA PRO A 341 -17.00 -23.13 2.56
C PRO A 341 -17.54 -23.80 1.28
N ASN A 342 -16.64 -24.20 0.39
CA ASN A 342 -17.04 -24.80 -0.89
C ASN A 342 -17.92 -26.05 -0.70
N SER A 343 -17.65 -26.85 0.33
CA SER A 343 -18.48 -28.01 0.71
C SER A 343 -19.95 -27.63 1.00
N LYS A 344 -20.19 -26.44 1.57
CA LYS A 344 -21.54 -25.92 1.84
C LYS A 344 -22.18 -25.32 0.60
N TRP A 345 -21.36 -24.63 -0.21
CA TRP A 345 -21.82 -24.06 -1.47
C TRP A 345 -22.33 -25.11 -2.43
N GLU A 346 -21.57 -26.21 -2.62
CA GLU A 346 -21.88 -27.28 -3.58
C GLU A 346 -23.25 -27.94 -3.34
N ILE A 347 -23.67 -28.06 -2.09
CA ILE A 347 -24.97 -28.67 -1.71
C ILE A 347 -26.07 -27.64 -1.47
N SER A 348 -25.77 -26.35 -1.57
CA SER A 348 -26.73 -25.28 -1.26
C SER A 348 -27.77 -25.09 -2.36
N ASN A 349 -29.02 -24.92 -1.98
CA ASN A 349 -30.07 -24.49 -2.88
C ASN A 349 -29.79 -23.12 -3.53
N ALA A 350 -29.00 -22.26 -2.86
CA ALA A 350 -28.62 -20.95 -3.37
C ALA A 350 -27.70 -21.03 -4.60
N LYS A 351 -26.99 -22.15 -4.79
CA LYS A 351 -26.19 -22.42 -6.00
C LYS A 351 -27.09 -22.63 -7.23
N ILE A 352 -28.24 -23.28 -7.05
CA ILE A 352 -29.16 -23.59 -8.15
C ILE A 352 -30.15 -22.45 -8.36
N THR A 353 -30.73 -21.95 -7.26
CA THR A 353 -31.79 -20.93 -7.29
C THR A 353 -31.49 -19.86 -6.23
N PRO A 354 -30.87 -18.73 -6.61
CA PRO A 354 -30.43 -17.69 -5.68
C PRO A 354 -31.61 -16.80 -5.21
N THR A 355 -32.50 -17.39 -4.39
CA THR A 355 -33.68 -16.68 -3.80
C THR A 355 -33.35 -16.12 -2.43
N PRO A 356 -34.12 -15.12 -1.93
CA PRO A 356 -33.98 -14.64 -0.57
C PRO A 356 -34.09 -15.73 0.50
N MET A 357 -34.98 -16.70 0.30
CA MET A 357 -35.17 -17.82 1.22
C MET A 357 -33.93 -18.73 1.23
N ALA A 358 -33.36 -19.06 0.06
CA ALA A 358 -32.15 -19.86 -0.04
C ALA A 358 -30.95 -19.16 0.59
N ALA A 359 -30.82 -17.83 0.41
CA ALA A 359 -29.79 -17.03 1.04
C ALA A 359 -29.94 -17.00 2.56
N GLN A 360 -31.17 -16.85 3.09
CA GLN A 360 -31.43 -16.88 4.52
C GLN A 360 -31.12 -18.26 5.13
N SER A 361 -31.60 -19.34 4.49
CA SER A 361 -31.32 -20.70 4.97
C SER A 361 -29.81 -20.98 5.07
N LEU A 362 -29.04 -20.55 4.06
CA LEU A 362 -27.59 -20.70 4.05
C LEU A 362 -26.92 -19.83 5.12
N ALA A 363 -27.43 -18.61 5.34
CA ALA A 363 -26.94 -17.71 6.38
C ALA A 363 -27.16 -18.31 7.78
N ASP A 364 -28.34 -18.88 8.03
CA ASP A 364 -28.68 -19.52 9.30
C ASP A 364 -27.77 -20.75 9.54
N GLU A 365 -27.55 -21.57 8.51
CA GLU A 365 -26.64 -22.73 8.58
C GLU A 365 -25.21 -22.33 8.92
N LEU A 366 -24.70 -21.26 8.30
CA LEU A 366 -23.34 -20.74 8.52
C LEU A 366 -23.20 -19.93 9.83
N GLY A 367 -24.33 -19.44 10.37
CA GLY A 367 -24.37 -18.55 11.53
C GLY A 367 -23.78 -17.17 11.23
N ILE A 368 -23.98 -16.65 9.99
CA ILE A 368 -23.50 -15.35 9.55
C ILE A 368 -24.64 -14.49 8.98
N HIS A 369 -24.41 -13.19 8.83
CA HIS A 369 -25.46 -12.27 8.40
C HIS A 369 -25.87 -12.51 6.94
N VAL A 370 -27.18 -12.55 6.66
CA VAL A 370 -27.74 -12.83 5.33
C VAL A 370 -27.23 -11.88 4.24
N VAL A 371 -26.95 -10.62 4.58
CA VAL A 371 -26.37 -9.63 3.65
C VAL A 371 -25.00 -10.09 3.13
N VAL A 372 -24.16 -10.72 3.98
CA VAL A 372 -22.85 -11.24 3.58
C VAL A 372 -23.01 -12.42 2.63
N VAL A 373 -23.94 -13.34 2.97
CA VAL A 373 -24.26 -14.50 2.10
C VAL A 373 -24.82 -14.02 0.77
N ALA A 374 -25.70 -13.02 0.76
CA ALA A 374 -26.23 -12.45 -0.47
C ALA A 374 -25.12 -11.83 -1.34
N GLY A 375 -24.13 -11.20 -0.73
CA GLY A 375 -22.94 -10.65 -1.42
C GLY A 375 -22.14 -11.73 -2.12
N ILE A 376 -21.80 -12.83 -1.42
CA ILE A 376 -20.99 -13.90 -2.00
C ILE A 376 -21.77 -14.75 -3.04
N ILE A 377 -23.08 -14.93 -2.87
CA ILE A 377 -23.94 -15.56 -3.88
C ILE A 377 -23.89 -14.77 -5.19
N ARG A 378 -24.02 -13.44 -5.13
CA ARG A 378 -23.93 -12.56 -6.30
C ARG A 378 -22.57 -12.68 -7.00
N TYR A 379 -21.51 -12.74 -6.22
CA TYR A 379 -20.16 -12.90 -6.72
C TYR A 379 -19.98 -14.26 -7.43
N LYS A 380 -20.38 -15.36 -6.79
CA LYS A 380 -20.28 -16.71 -7.39
C LYS A 380 -21.12 -16.90 -8.65
N HIS A 381 -22.29 -16.28 -8.73
CA HIS A 381 -23.12 -16.28 -9.93
C HIS A 381 -22.71 -15.25 -10.98
N GLN A 382 -21.72 -14.39 -10.69
CA GLN A 382 -21.35 -13.25 -11.54
C GLN A 382 -22.55 -12.37 -11.94
N ASN A 383 -23.55 -12.30 -11.06
CA ASN A 383 -24.79 -11.56 -11.30
C ASN A 383 -25.14 -10.65 -10.11
N PHE A 384 -24.82 -9.38 -10.28
CA PHE A 384 -24.99 -8.37 -9.25
C PHE A 384 -26.42 -7.82 -9.11
N TYR A 385 -27.37 -8.30 -9.90
CA TYR A 385 -28.80 -7.98 -9.76
C TYR A 385 -29.50 -8.90 -8.73
N TYR A 386 -28.97 -10.10 -8.51
CA TYR A 386 -29.55 -11.02 -7.52
C TYR A 386 -29.55 -10.42 -6.13
N LEU A 387 -30.59 -10.69 -5.35
CA LEU A 387 -30.69 -10.35 -3.93
C LEU A 387 -30.47 -8.85 -3.60
N SER A 388 -30.68 -7.95 -4.58
CA SER A 388 -30.44 -6.50 -4.45
C SER A 388 -31.23 -5.88 -3.31
N LYS A 389 -32.46 -6.36 -3.04
CA LYS A 389 -33.27 -5.86 -1.92
C LYS A 389 -32.68 -6.18 -0.55
N ILE A 390 -31.95 -7.31 -0.41
CA ILE A 390 -31.25 -7.68 0.83
C ILE A 390 -30.05 -6.75 1.04
N ILE A 391 -29.26 -6.54 -0.02
CA ILE A 391 -28.01 -5.80 0.06
C ILE A 391 -28.22 -4.28 0.20
N ASN A 392 -29.26 -3.74 -0.43
CA ASN A 392 -29.54 -2.30 -0.41
C ASN A 392 -30.44 -1.87 0.77
N ASN A 393 -30.70 -2.74 1.73
CA ASN A 393 -31.46 -2.40 2.93
C ASN A 393 -30.65 -1.47 3.84
N ASP A 394 -31.32 -0.57 4.56
CA ASP A 394 -30.66 0.33 5.52
C ASP A 394 -29.96 -0.41 6.67
N THR A 395 -30.44 -1.58 7.04
CA THR A 395 -29.78 -2.46 8.02
C THR A 395 -28.38 -2.94 7.53
N ALA A 396 -28.21 -3.01 6.22
CA ALA A 396 -26.95 -3.43 5.56
C ALA A 396 -25.89 -2.31 5.47
N LYS A 397 -26.17 -1.12 6.00
CA LYS A 397 -25.22 0.00 6.01
C LYS A 397 -24.17 -0.18 7.10
N VAL A 398 -22.90 0.10 6.76
CA VAL A 398 -21.75 -0.13 7.67
C VAL A 398 -21.15 1.16 8.21
N ARG A 399 -21.25 2.29 7.50
CA ARG A 399 -20.65 3.58 7.93
C ARG A 399 -21.22 4.09 9.25
N LYS A 400 -22.46 3.68 9.61
CA LYS A 400 -23.08 4.02 10.90
C LYS A 400 -22.27 3.56 12.12
N PHE A 401 -21.44 2.53 11.97
CA PHE A 401 -20.59 2.03 13.06
C PHE A 401 -19.29 2.87 13.25
N PHE A 402 -18.98 3.74 12.31
CA PHE A 402 -17.76 4.56 12.31
C PHE A 402 -18.07 6.06 12.14
N PRO A 403 -18.88 6.64 13.04
CA PRO A 403 -19.32 8.03 12.90
C PRO A 403 -18.16 9.03 13.01
N ASP A 404 -17.10 8.69 13.73
CA ASP A 404 -15.86 9.46 13.84
C ASP A 404 -15.14 9.63 12.50
N VAL A 405 -15.34 8.71 11.56
CA VAL A 405 -14.76 8.74 10.23
C VAL A 405 -15.71 9.38 9.21
N PHE A 406 -17.03 9.10 9.31
CA PHE A 406 -17.99 9.43 8.26
C PHE A 406 -18.92 10.59 8.58
N LYS A 407 -19.05 11.04 9.85
CA LYS A 407 -19.69 12.32 10.12
C LYS A 407 -18.83 13.44 9.53
N LEU A 408 -19.38 14.19 8.60
CA LEU A 408 -18.81 15.48 8.22
C LEU A 408 -18.68 16.30 9.50
N THR A 409 -17.46 16.69 9.85
CA THR A 409 -17.29 17.78 10.81
C THR A 409 -18.06 18.95 10.23
N ALA A 410 -19.24 19.22 10.78
CA ALA A 410 -19.93 20.47 10.52
C ALA A 410 -18.92 21.57 10.80
N LYS A 411 -18.57 22.33 9.77
CA LYS A 411 -17.72 23.51 9.94
C LYS A 411 -18.41 24.43 10.92
N ILE A 412 -17.85 24.54 12.13
CA ILE A 412 -18.05 25.71 12.98
C ILE A 412 -17.26 26.87 12.38
#